data_96f87d9e808bb14ffe9e210176fd9aa4
#
_entry.id   96f87d9e808bb14ffe9e210176fd9aa4
#
_cell.length_a   1.000
_cell.length_b   1.000
_cell.length_c   1.000
_cell.angle_alpha   90.00
_cell.angle_beta   90.00
_cell.angle_gamma   90.00
#
_symmetry.space_group_name_H-M   'P 1'
#
loop_
_entity.id
_entity.type
_entity.pdbx_description
1 polymer ?
#
loop_
_entity_poly.entity_id
_entity_poly.type
_entity_poly.pdbx_seq_one_letter_code
_entity_poly.pdbx_strand_id
1 'polypeptide(L)'
;MKSLKGIIIGIVLVFSIGVVVFLGLSLYAYSNLKYYSVYYAQHMPHKEGTEPDLVMLIENMGSIYTPKIEGIRYDDDGGNAIENTKSETVLSDAMGNFLYLKYHITIGFDSTFRLHHVSDFTGEQPKREIHEDEIKQEIREVFAPVIDAQPKPRINLQWLFNMKYQDRFN
;
A
#
# COMPACT_ATOMS: atom_id res chain seq x y z
N MET A 1 -50.74 19.73 18.51
CA MET A 1 -49.33 20.10 18.77
C MET A 1 -48.45 18.95 19.29
N LYS A 2 -48.95 18.06 20.17
CA LYS A 2 -48.15 16.89 20.69
C LYS A 2 -47.75 15.90 19.58
N SER A 3 -48.59 15.64 18.59
CA SER A 3 -48.31 14.72 17.49
C SER A 3 -47.19 15.19 16.53
N LEU A 4 -47.15 16.50 16.20
CA LEU A 4 -46.14 17.05 15.33
C LEU A 4 -44.74 16.98 15.96
N LYS A 5 -44.62 17.29 17.26
CA LYS A 5 -43.36 17.14 17.99
C LYS A 5 -42.87 15.65 18.01
N GLY A 6 -43.76 14.71 18.16
CA GLY A 6 -43.43 13.29 18.12
C GLY A 6 -42.91 12.84 16.76
N ILE A 7 -43.52 13.35 15.66
CA ILE A 7 -43.07 13.08 14.29
C ILE A 7 -41.66 13.65 14.05
N ILE A 8 -41.44 14.91 14.45
CA ILE A 8 -40.11 15.54 14.29
C ILE A 8 -39.02 14.79 15.03
N ILE A 9 -39.30 14.39 16.31
CA ILE A 9 -38.35 13.60 17.10
C ILE A 9 -38.07 12.26 16.41
N GLY A 10 -39.08 11.58 15.89
CA GLY A 10 -38.93 10.32 15.16
C GLY A 10 -38.05 10.48 13.91
N ILE A 11 -38.27 11.53 13.10
CA ILE A 11 -37.44 11.81 11.91
C ILE A 11 -35.99 12.08 12.30
N VAL A 12 -35.75 12.92 13.31
CA VAL A 12 -34.40 13.22 13.78
C VAL A 12 -33.69 11.95 14.27
N LEU A 13 -34.39 11.07 14.98
CA LEU A 13 -33.82 9.84 15.50
C LEU A 13 -33.45 8.87 14.36
N VAL A 14 -34.33 8.67 13.39
CA VAL A 14 -34.04 7.85 12.19
C VAL A 14 -32.86 8.40 11.40
N PHE A 15 -32.84 9.72 11.19
CA PHE A 15 -31.74 10.37 10.50
C PHE A 15 -30.41 10.18 11.26
N SER A 16 -30.41 10.37 12.59
CA SER A 16 -29.21 10.18 13.43
C SER A 16 -28.69 8.76 13.37
N ILE A 17 -29.58 7.75 13.43
CA ILE A 17 -29.20 6.35 13.26
C ILE A 17 -28.60 6.12 11.88
N GLY A 18 -29.21 6.65 10.83
CA GLY A 18 -28.69 6.55 9.46
C GLY A 18 -27.28 7.12 9.31
N VAL A 19 -27.03 8.27 9.92
CA VAL A 19 -25.68 8.89 9.93
C VAL A 19 -24.67 8.01 10.66
N VAL A 20 -25.02 7.49 11.84
CA VAL A 20 -24.10 6.60 12.61
C VAL A 20 -23.78 5.33 11.84
N VAL A 21 -24.78 4.70 11.21
CA VAL A 21 -24.59 3.50 10.39
C VAL A 21 -23.70 3.83 9.17
N PHE A 22 -23.97 4.93 8.49
CA PHE A 22 -23.17 5.36 7.35
C PHE A 22 -21.69 5.60 7.72
N LEU A 23 -21.45 6.29 8.83
CA LEU A 23 -20.08 6.51 9.34
C LEU A 23 -19.40 5.20 9.69
N GLY A 24 -20.09 4.29 10.36
CA GLY A 24 -19.56 2.96 10.70
C GLY A 24 -19.18 2.15 9.47
N LEU A 25 -20.03 2.12 8.44
CA LEU A 25 -19.75 1.43 7.18
C LEU A 25 -18.58 2.08 6.43
N SER A 26 -18.50 3.42 6.44
CA SER A 26 -17.40 4.17 5.80
C SER A 26 -16.05 3.88 6.47
N LEU A 27 -16.01 3.89 7.80
CA LEU A 27 -14.81 3.53 8.57
C LEU A 27 -14.40 2.08 8.33
N TYR A 28 -15.37 1.16 8.31
CA TYR A 28 -15.13 -0.23 7.99
C TYR A 28 -14.53 -0.39 6.58
N ALA A 29 -15.13 0.24 5.57
CA ALA A 29 -14.64 0.19 4.20
C ALA A 29 -13.22 0.75 4.10
N TYR A 30 -12.95 1.90 4.72
CA TYR A 30 -11.63 2.51 4.75
C TYR A 30 -10.58 1.59 5.38
N SER A 31 -10.86 1.01 6.54
CA SER A 31 -9.96 0.09 7.22
C SER A 31 -9.75 -1.20 6.43
N ASN A 32 -10.81 -1.75 5.82
CA ASN A 32 -10.75 -2.92 4.97
C ASN A 32 -9.86 -2.67 3.76
N LEU A 33 -10.04 -1.55 3.05
CA LEU A 33 -9.24 -1.20 1.87
C LEU A 33 -7.75 -1.02 2.21
N LYS A 34 -7.42 -0.48 3.37
CA LYS A 34 -6.02 -0.35 3.81
C LYS A 34 -5.42 -1.69 4.22
N TYR A 35 -6.12 -2.43 5.08
CA TYR A 35 -5.62 -3.69 5.61
C TYR A 35 -5.38 -4.75 4.52
N TYR A 36 -6.26 -4.81 3.52
CA TYR A 36 -6.17 -5.75 2.40
C TYR A 36 -5.64 -5.12 1.11
N SER A 37 -4.98 -3.96 1.20
CA SER A 37 -4.56 -3.17 0.03
C SER A 37 -3.65 -3.94 -0.93
N VAL A 38 -2.71 -4.72 -0.40
CA VAL A 38 -1.80 -5.56 -1.22
C VAL A 38 -2.58 -6.63 -1.97
N TYR A 39 -3.50 -7.33 -1.29
CA TYR A 39 -4.36 -8.31 -1.94
C TYR A 39 -5.19 -7.70 -3.07
N TYR A 40 -5.83 -6.56 -2.82
CA TYR A 40 -6.61 -5.87 -3.84
C TYR A 40 -5.75 -5.38 -5.02
N ALA A 41 -4.55 -4.90 -4.73
CA ALA A 41 -3.62 -4.44 -5.75
C ALA A 41 -3.17 -5.57 -6.69
N GLN A 42 -2.90 -6.77 -6.15
CA GLN A 42 -2.59 -7.96 -6.95
C GLN A 42 -3.72 -8.38 -7.92
N HIS A 43 -4.97 -7.98 -7.62
CA HIS A 43 -6.16 -8.33 -8.41
C HIS A 43 -6.75 -7.13 -9.19
N MET A 44 -6.07 -5.99 -9.15
CA MET A 44 -6.48 -4.78 -9.87
C MET A 44 -5.89 -4.76 -11.27
N PRO A 45 -6.68 -4.51 -12.33
CA PRO A 45 -6.13 -4.21 -13.65
C PRO A 45 -5.22 -2.98 -13.60
N HIS A 46 -4.04 -3.08 -14.18
CA HIS A 46 -3.05 -2.00 -14.19
C HIS A 46 -2.20 -2.05 -15.45
N LYS A 47 -1.53 -0.95 -15.76
CA LYS A 47 -0.62 -0.84 -16.91
C LYS A 47 0.65 -1.62 -16.66
N GLU A 48 1.15 -2.28 -17.68
CA GLU A 48 2.45 -2.96 -17.67
C GLU A 48 3.58 -2.02 -17.22
N GLY A 49 4.47 -2.52 -16.38
CA GLY A 49 5.57 -1.78 -15.80
C GLY A 49 5.22 -0.96 -14.55
N THR A 50 3.95 -0.98 -14.09
CA THR A 50 3.58 -0.50 -12.74
C THR A 50 3.50 -1.67 -11.77
N GLU A 51 3.68 -1.40 -10.46
CA GLU A 51 3.74 -2.42 -9.42
C GLU A 51 2.81 -2.06 -8.25
N PRO A 52 1.47 -2.14 -8.45
CA PRO A 52 0.50 -1.67 -7.46
C PRO A 52 0.61 -2.36 -6.10
N ASP A 53 0.92 -3.64 -6.06
CA ASP A 53 1.07 -4.42 -4.83
C ASP A 53 2.29 -4.01 -4.01
N LEU A 54 3.43 -3.75 -4.66
CA LEU A 54 4.63 -3.21 -4.00
C LEU A 54 4.36 -1.81 -3.46
N VAL A 55 3.71 -0.95 -4.23
CA VAL A 55 3.30 0.38 -3.79
C VAL A 55 2.40 0.29 -2.56
N MET A 56 1.35 -0.53 -2.60
CA MET A 56 0.42 -0.68 -1.49
C MET A 56 1.05 -1.34 -0.27
N LEU A 57 2.02 -2.22 -0.46
CA LEU A 57 2.80 -2.82 0.62
C LEU A 57 3.51 -1.75 1.45
N ILE A 58 4.18 -0.82 0.80
CA ILE A 58 4.96 0.23 1.47
C ILE A 58 4.06 1.34 2.01
N GLU A 59 3.16 1.90 1.19
CA GLU A 59 2.30 3.02 1.60
C GLU A 59 1.37 2.68 2.77
N ASN A 60 0.95 1.43 2.90
CA ASN A 60 0.01 1.00 3.93
C ASN A 60 0.67 0.13 5.00
N MET A 61 2.01 0.11 5.13
CA MET A 61 2.74 -0.78 6.03
C MET A 61 2.23 -0.71 7.48
N GLY A 62 1.93 0.47 8.00
CA GLY A 62 1.34 0.62 9.33
C GLY A 62 -0.13 0.15 9.47
N SER A 63 -0.75 -0.36 8.40
CA SER A 63 -2.16 -0.80 8.39
C SER A 63 -2.35 -2.22 7.86
N ILE A 64 -1.41 -2.75 7.08
CA ILE A 64 -1.45 -4.11 6.51
C ILE A 64 -1.02 -5.16 7.54
N TYR A 65 -1.21 -6.42 7.19
CA TYR A 65 -0.64 -7.52 7.97
C TYR A 65 0.88 -7.57 7.78
N THR A 66 1.63 -7.56 8.89
CA THR A 66 3.10 -7.70 8.92
C THR A 66 3.46 -9.11 9.40
N PRO A 67 3.67 -10.07 8.49
CA PRO A 67 3.98 -11.46 8.87
C PRO A 67 5.35 -11.55 9.53
N LYS A 68 5.48 -12.38 10.56
CA LYS A 68 6.77 -12.70 11.17
C LYS A 68 7.53 -13.67 10.27
N ILE A 69 8.45 -13.16 9.47
CA ILE A 69 9.29 -13.92 8.55
C ILE A 69 10.74 -13.77 9.01
N GLU A 70 11.46 -14.87 9.08
CA GLU A 70 12.87 -14.86 9.46
C GLU A 70 13.71 -14.07 8.44
N GLY A 71 14.40 -13.04 8.91
CA GLY A 71 15.22 -12.15 8.10
C GLY A 71 14.44 -10.94 7.57
N ILE A 72 13.15 -10.80 7.85
CA ILE A 72 12.38 -9.61 7.50
C ILE A 72 12.13 -8.75 8.75
N ARG A 73 12.41 -7.47 8.63
CA ARG A 73 12.09 -6.45 9.64
C ARG A 73 11.18 -5.38 9.03
N TYR A 74 10.33 -4.81 9.84
CA TYR A 74 9.42 -3.73 9.49
C TYR A 74 9.73 -2.53 10.35
N ASP A 75 9.85 -1.36 9.73
CA ASP A 75 10.02 -0.07 10.41
C ASP A 75 8.92 0.87 9.93
N ASP A 76 8.01 1.23 10.83
CA ASP A 76 6.90 2.16 10.62
C ASP A 76 7.09 3.50 11.34
N ASP A 77 8.21 3.69 12.04
CA ASP A 77 8.58 4.90 12.76
C ASP A 77 9.17 5.97 11.81
N GLY A 78 8.31 6.69 11.12
CA GLY A 78 8.69 7.91 10.39
C GLY A 78 9.03 7.74 8.90
N GLY A 79 9.17 6.54 8.41
CA GLY A 79 9.28 6.18 7.00
C GLY A 79 9.02 4.70 6.87
N ASN A 80 7.92 4.32 6.22
CA ASN A 80 7.61 2.91 6.02
C ASN A 80 8.78 2.20 5.34
N ALA A 81 9.39 1.22 5.99
CA ALA A 81 10.51 0.47 5.46
C ALA A 81 10.40 -1.03 5.79
N ILE A 82 10.76 -1.86 4.82
CA ILE A 82 10.90 -3.30 4.96
C ILE A 82 12.34 -3.66 4.65
N GLU A 83 13.03 -4.23 5.63
CA GLU A 83 14.40 -4.70 5.50
C GLU A 83 14.41 -6.22 5.33
N ASN A 84 15.12 -6.72 4.32
CA ASN A 84 15.51 -8.11 4.25
C ASN A 84 16.98 -8.25 4.66
N THR A 85 17.21 -8.70 5.89
CA THR A 85 18.55 -8.81 6.49
C THR A 85 19.40 -9.91 5.86
N LYS A 86 18.81 -10.87 5.15
CA LYS A 86 19.53 -11.96 4.47
C LYS A 86 20.13 -11.49 3.13
N SER A 87 19.47 -10.59 2.44
CA SER A 87 19.93 -9.99 1.18
C SER A 87 20.53 -8.60 1.36
N GLU A 88 20.54 -8.06 2.59
CA GLU A 88 20.99 -6.69 2.90
C GLU A 88 20.30 -5.63 2.03
N THR A 89 18.98 -5.76 1.88
CA THR A 89 18.17 -4.89 1.05
C THR A 89 17.09 -4.20 1.88
N VAL A 90 16.78 -2.96 1.52
CA VAL A 90 15.71 -2.18 2.15
C VAL A 90 14.79 -1.63 1.06
N LEU A 91 13.50 -1.79 1.26
CA LEU A 91 12.46 -1.15 0.46
C LEU A 91 11.71 -0.18 1.36
N SER A 92 11.66 1.11 0.99
CA SER A 92 11.09 2.15 1.84
C SER A 92 10.31 3.21 1.05
N ASP A 93 9.42 3.92 1.76
CA ASP A 93 8.79 5.16 1.30
C ASP A 93 9.44 6.35 2.02
N ALA A 94 10.12 7.18 1.26
CA ALA A 94 10.66 8.44 1.75
C ALA A 94 9.92 9.61 1.07
N MET A 95 8.93 10.16 1.74
CA MET A 95 8.13 11.32 1.27
C MET A 95 7.44 11.08 -0.10
N GLY A 96 6.91 9.87 -0.31
CA GLY A 96 6.24 9.50 -1.56
C GLY A 96 7.18 9.09 -2.70
N ASN A 97 8.47 8.93 -2.40
CA ASN A 97 9.43 8.31 -3.31
C ASN A 97 9.77 6.92 -2.78
N PHE A 98 9.52 5.89 -3.58
CA PHE A 98 9.88 4.53 -3.20
C PHE A 98 11.36 4.32 -3.46
N LEU A 99 12.09 3.89 -2.44
CA LEU A 99 13.51 3.67 -2.48
C LEU A 99 13.83 2.19 -2.26
N TYR A 100 14.58 1.61 -3.16
CA TYR A 100 15.21 0.31 -2.97
C TYR A 100 16.71 0.52 -2.76
N LEU A 101 17.20 0.09 -1.62
CA LEU A 101 18.60 0.20 -1.24
C LEU A 101 19.22 -1.20 -1.21
N LYS A 102 20.36 -1.35 -1.87
CA LYS A 102 21.17 -2.56 -1.87
C LYS A 102 22.64 -2.20 -1.89
N TYR A 103 23.39 -2.65 -0.88
CA TYR A 103 24.81 -2.29 -0.69
C TYR A 103 24.99 -0.76 -0.64
N HIS A 104 25.60 -0.20 -1.69
CA HIS A 104 25.85 1.24 -1.79
C HIS A 104 24.99 1.93 -2.85
N ILE A 105 24.02 1.22 -3.42
CA ILE A 105 23.17 1.73 -4.49
C ILE A 105 21.80 2.06 -3.91
N THR A 106 21.32 3.26 -4.26
CA THR A 106 19.94 3.68 -4.03
C THR A 106 19.22 3.76 -5.37
N ILE A 107 18.12 3.07 -5.48
CA ILE A 107 17.27 3.05 -6.67
C ILE A 107 15.93 3.66 -6.27
N GLY A 108 15.57 4.77 -6.91
CA GLY A 108 14.34 5.50 -6.67
C GLY A 108 13.29 5.20 -7.73
N PHE A 109 12.06 5.01 -7.28
CA PHE A 109 10.88 4.79 -8.13
C PHE A 109 9.85 5.89 -7.89
N ASP A 110 9.05 6.17 -8.89
CA ASP A 110 7.91 7.06 -8.77
C ASP A 110 6.73 6.42 -8.03
N SER A 111 5.64 7.16 -7.88
CA SER A 111 4.43 6.71 -7.19
C SER A 111 3.71 5.52 -7.84
N THR A 112 4.10 5.10 -9.04
CA THR A 112 3.59 3.91 -9.75
C THR A 112 4.61 2.77 -9.81
N PHE A 113 5.74 2.93 -9.11
CA PHE A 113 6.87 2.01 -9.07
C PHE A 113 7.62 1.89 -10.40
N ARG A 114 7.75 3.00 -11.14
CA ARG A 114 8.63 3.11 -12.32
C ARG A 114 9.95 3.70 -11.92
N LEU A 115 11.02 3.21 -12.50
CA LEU A 115 12.38 3.69 -12.26
C LEU A 115 12.48 5.17 -12.58
N HIS A 116 12.90 5.96 -11.61
CA HIS A 116 13.07 7.40 -11.73
C HIS A 116 14.51 7.84 -11.55
N HIS A 117 15.25 7.19 -10.64
CA HIS A 117 16.59 7.62 -10.26
C HIS A 117 17.44 6.43 -9.79
N VAL A 118 18.73 6.48 -10.12
CA VAL A 118 19.73 5.54 -9.61
C VAL A 118 20.97 6.32 -9.22
N SER A 119 21.43 6.13 -7.99
CA SER A 119 22.68 6.72 -7.49
C SER A 119 23.38 5.77 -6.51
N ASP A 120 24.66 5.98 -6.32
CA ASP A 120 25.37 5.45 -5.17
C ASP A 120 25.22 6.38 -3.95
N PHE A 121 25.75 6.02 -2.79
CA PHE A 121 25.70 6.88 -1.59
C PHE A 121 26.51 8.18 -1.74
N THR A 122 27.38 8.29 -2.73
CA THR A 122 28.12 9.52 -3.03
C THR A 122 27.32 10.46 -3.93
N GLY A 123 26.18 10.00 -4.47
CA GLY A 123 25.35 10.73 -5.43
C GLY A 123 25.84 10.60 -6.87
N GLU A 124 26.89 9.82 -7.12
CA GLU A 124 27.37 9.55 -8.47
C GLU A 124 26.49 8.53 -9.18
N GLN A 125 26.45 8.59 -10.50
CA GLN A 125 25.77 7.57 -11.29
C GLN A 125 26.56 6.25 -11.23
N PRO A 126 25.90 5.11 -10.98
CA PRO A 126 26.57 3.82 -10.97
C PRO A 126 27.20 3.55 -12.34
N LYS A 127 28.38 2.98 -12.33
CA LYS A 127 29.12 2.65 -13.58
C LYS A 127 28.49 1.50 -14.37
N ARG A 128 27.53 0.79 -13.78
CA ARG A 128 26.79 -0.32 -14.41
C ARG A 128 25.43 0.19 -14.87
N GLU A 129 25.07 -0.15 -16.09
CA GLU A 129 23.70 0.02 -16.57
C GLU A 129 22.74 -0.84 -15.73
N ILE A 130 21.66 -0.22 -15.24
CA ILE A 130 20.65 -0.86 -14.42
C ILE A 130 19.37 -0.92 -15.25
N HIS A 131 18.90 -2.15 -15.49
CA HIS A 131 17.65 -2.39 -16.21
C HIS A 131 16.47 -2.45 -15.24
N GLU A 132 15.46 -1.64 -15.51
CA GLU A 132 14.27 -1.51 -14.63
C GLU A 132 13.60 -2.85 -14.35
N ASP A 133 13.41 -3.68 -15.38
CA ASP A 133 12.72 -4.96 -15.25
C ASP A 133 13.50 -5.96 -14.37
N GLU A 134 14.84 -5.98 -14.49
CA GLU A 134 15.69 -6.84 -13.65
C GLU A 134 15.59 -6.45 -12.17
N ILE A 135 15.61 -5.16 -11.90
CA ILE A 135 15.51 -4.65 -10.52
C ILE A 135 14.11 -4.91 -9.94
N LYS A 136 13.05 -4.71 -10.71
CA LYS A 136 11.69 -5.01 -10.25
C LYS A 136 11.50 -6.50 -9.97
N GLN A 137 12.05 -7.36 -10.81
CA GLN A 137 12.04 -8.79 -10.57
C GLN A 137 12.80 -9.15 -9.30
N GLU A 138 13.99 -8.57 -9.08
CA GLU A 138 14.76 -8.78 -7.85
C GLU A 138 13.97 -8.34 -6.62
N ILE A 139 13.36 -7.14 -6.64
CA ILE A 139 12.55 -6.65 -5.53
C ILE A 139 11.38 -7.60 -5.25
N ARG A 140 10.70 -8.08 -6.29
CA ARG A 140 9.63 -9.07 -6.13
C ARG A 140 10.12 -10.35 -5.49
N GLU A 141 11.23 -10.91 -5.95
CA GLU A 141 11.80 -12.15 -5.38
C GLU A 141 12.19 -11.96 -3.90
N VAL A 142 12.81 -10.85 -3.57
CA VAL A 142 13.26 -10.52 -2.20
C VAL A 142 12.09 -10.36 -1.24
N PHE A 143 11.00 -9.71 -1.67
CA PHE A 143 9.84 -9.40 -0.83
C PHE A 143 8.61 -10.27 -1.11
N ALA A 144 8.69 -11.26 -2.01
CA ALA A 144 7.63 -12.23 -2.28
C ALA A 144 7.07 -12.88 -1.00
N PRO A 145 7.89 -13.30 -0.02
CA PRO A 145 7.35 -13.90 1.20
C PRO A 145 6.40 -12.97 1.99
N VAL A 146 6.62 -11.65 1.92
CA VAL A 146 5.77 -10.65 2.59
C VAL A 146 4.48 -10.44 1.80
N ILE A 147 4.59 -10.39 0.47
CA ILE A 147 3.46 -10.19 -0.44
C ILE A 147 2.52 -11.41 -0.41
N ASP A 148 3.08 -12.60 -0.49
CA ASP A 148 2.33 -13.87 -0.54
C ASP A 148 1.64 -14.19 0.80
N ALA A 149 2.18 -13.70 1.91
CA ALA A 149 1.59 -13.86 3.23
C ALA A 149 0.41 -12.92 3.52
N GLN A 150 0.07 -12.00 2.61
CA GLN A 150 -1.03 -11.06 2.83
C GLN A 150 -2.39 -11.77 2.83
N PRO A 151 -3.27 -11.46 3.81
CA PRO A 151 -4.52 -12.18 3.97
C PRO A 151 -5.54 -11.80 2.91
N LYS A 152 -6.43 -12.76 2.59
CA LYS A 152 -7.62 -12.49 1.77
C LYS A 152 -8.71 -11.78 2.58
N PRO A 153 -9.43 -10.82 1.99
CA PRO A 153 -10.53 -10.14 2.65
C PRO A 153 -11.72 -11.09 2.86
N ARG A 154 -12.33 -11.03 4.06
CA ARG A 154 -13.60 -11.73 4.32
C ARG A 154 -14.77 -11.11 3.56
N ILE A 155 -14.79 -9.79 3.47
CA ILE A 155 -15.72 -9.02 2.64
C ILE A 155 -14.88 -8.39 1.54
N ASN A 156 -15.12 -8.82 0.30
CA ASN A 156 -14.35 -8.35 -0.85
C ASN A 156 -14.90 -6.99 -1.33
N LEU A 157 -14.07 -5.96 -1.25
CA LEU A 157 -14.35 -4.60 -1.70
C LEU A 157 -13.48 -4.22 -2.92
N GLN A 158 -13.10 -5.20 -3.77
CA GLN A 158 -12.25 -4.97 -4.94
C GLN A 158 -12.75 -3.84 -5.85
N TRP A 159 -14.09 -3.80 -6.08
CA TRP A 159 -14.69 -2.75 -6.92
C TRP A 159 -14.44 -1.34 -6.35
N LEU A 160 -14.49 -1.19 -5.02
CA LEU A 160 -14.24 0.08 -4.34
C LEU A 160 -12.75 0.42 -4.36
N PHE A 161 -11.89 -0.58 -4.22
CA PHE A 161 -10.46 -0.42 -4.35
C PHE A 161 -10.07 0.04 -5.77
N ASN A 162 -10.60 -0.62 -6.80
CA ASN A 162 -10.36 -0.25 -8.20
C ASN A 162 -10.83 1.17 -8.47
N MET A 163 -12.05 1.53 -8.05
CA MET A 163 -12.58 2.90 -8.21
C MET A 163 -11.68 3.97 -7.57
N LYS A 164 -10.97 3.63 -6.49
CA LYS A 164 -10.11 4.58 -5.77
C LYS A 164 -8.70 4.68 -6.35
N TYR A 165 -8.13 3.57 -6.83
CA TYR A 165 -6.69 3.47 -7.10
C TYR A 165 -6.35 3.14 -8.55
N GLN A 166 -7.25 2.60 -9.36
CA GLN A 166 -6.96 2.13 -10.70
C GLN A 166 -6.42 3.22 -11.62
N ASP A 167 -6.98 4.43 -11.54
CA ASP A 167 -6.53 5.57 -12.37
C ASP A 167 -5.06 5.94 -12.16
N ARG A 168 -4.52 5.62 -10.98
CA ARG A 168 -3.11 5.86 -10.66
C ARG A 168 -2.18 4.93 -11.42
N PHE A 169 -2.63 3.73 -11.75
CA PHE A 169 -1.80 2.65 -12.30
C PHE A 169 -2.13 2.30 -13.76
N ASN A 170 -2.99 3.08 -14.41
CA ASN A 170 -3.37 2.96 -15.83
C ASN A 170 -2.52 3.83 -16.78
#